data_c13a2ad04f6ada16459bc3682b28cedf
#
_entry.id   c13a2ad04f6ada16459bc3682b28cedf
#
_cell.length_a   1.000
_cell.length_b   1.000
_cell.length_c   1.000
_cell.angle_alpha   90.00
_cell.angle_beta   90.00
_cell.angle_gamma   90.00
#
_symmetry.space_group_name_H-M   'P 1'
#
loop_
_entity.id
_entity.type
_entity.pdbx_description
1 polymer ?
#
loop_
_entity_poly.entity_id
_entity_poly.type
_entity_poly.pdbx_seq_one_letter_code
_entity_poly.pdbx_strand_id
1 'polypeptide(L)'
;MKLLKPERPVGIIGYGAYVPRYRIRTAEIARVWHGEGAGPVKEKSVPGLDEDTITMSIEAGRNALSRAKIDPASLRAVWIGSESHPYAVKPSGTIVAEAFGVGNSISAADFEFACKAEIGRAHV
;
A
#
# COMPACT_ATOMS: atom_id res chain seq x y z
N MET A 1 27.56 -10.09 13.37
CA MET A 1 26.65 -8.98 13.03
C MET A 1 25.58 -8.89 14.11
N LYS A 2 25.47 -7.76 14.84
CA LYS A 2 24.47 -7.60 15.89
C LYS A 2 23.13 -7.34 15.21
N LEU A 3 22.13 -8.18 15.45
CA LEU A 3 20.79 -7.98 14.92
C LEU A 3 20.22 -6.68 15.52
N LEU A 4 19.71 -5.79 14.68
CA LEU A 4 18.95 -4.64 15.12
C LEU A 4 17.60 -5.15 15.67
N LYS A 5 17.46 -5.10 16.97
CA LYS A 5 16.22 -5.42 17.67
C LYS A 5 15.70 -4.19 18.36
N PRO A 6 14.40 -3.91 18.32
CA PRO A 6 13.83 -2.82 19.08
C PRO A 6 14.00 -3.07 20.59
N GLU A 7 14.25 -2.02 21.34
CA GLU A 7 14.35 -2.08 22.81
C GLU A 7 13.00 -2.40 23.46
N ARG A 8 11.91 -2.07 22.78
CA ARG A 8 10.55 -2.36 23.24
C ARG A 8 9.87 -3.31 22.27
N PRO A 9 8.98 -4.18 22.73
CA PRO A 9 8.17 -5.02 21.87
C PRO A 9 7.39 -4.17 20.88
N VAL A 10 7.41 -4.55 19.60
CA VAL A 10 6.62 -3.93 18.54
C VAL A 10 5.72 -4.98 17.90
N GLY A 11 4.57 -4.55 17.37
CA GLY A 11 3.62 -5.47 16.76
C GLY A 11 2.62 -4.76 15.86
N ILE A 12 1.88 -5.53 15.09
CA ILE A 12 0.81 -5.04 14.22
C ILE A 12 -0.44 -4.83 15.06
N ILE A 13 -0.94 -3.59 15.14
CA ILE A 13 -2.13 -3.23 15.91
C ILE A 13 -3.38 -3.07 15.03
N GLY A 14 -3.21 -2.99 13.72
CA GLY A 14 -4.31 -2.90 12.77
C GLY A 14 -3.86 -3.27 11.37
N TYR A 15 -4.81 -3.66 10.56
CA TYR A 15 -4.59 -3.98 9.15
C TYR A 15 -5.82 -3.59 8.34
N GLY A 16 -5.62 -3.30 7.06
CA GLY A 16 -6.68 -2.98 6.14
C GLY A 16 -6.28 -3.37 4.72
N ALA A 17 -7.28 -3.52 3.88
CA ALA A 17 -7.11 -3.80 2.48
C ALA A 17 -8.18 -3.09 1.66
N TYR A 18 -7.85 -2.78 0.44
CA TYR A 18 -8.76 -2.36 -0.60
C TYR A 18 -8.54 -3.23 -1.83
N VAL A 19 -9.60 -3.71 -2.43
CA VAL A 19 -9.54 -4.53 -3.66
C VAL A 19 -10.45 -3.88 -4.69
N PRO A 20 -9.91 -3.38 -5.81
CA PRO A 20 -10.70 -2.84 -6.91
C PRO A 20 -11.79 -3.80 -7.33
N ARG A 21 -12.96 -3.28 -7.67
CA ARG A 21 -14.13 -4.13 -7.96
C ARG A 21 -14.14 -4.76 -9.34
N TYR A 22 -13.47 -4.15 -10.31
CA TYR A 22 -13.40 -4.71 -11.65
C TYR A 22 -12.53 -5.96 -11.69
N ARG A 23 -12.84 -6.88 -12.59
CA ARG A 23 -12.14 -8.14 -12.76
C ARG A 23 -11.83 -8.36 -14.24
N ILE A 24 -10.62 -8.86 -14.50
CA ILE A 24 -10.24 -9.40 -15.79
C ILE A 24 -9.93 -10.90 -15.61
N ARG A 25 -10.44 -11.71 -16.50
CA ARG A 25 -10.10 -13.15 -16.52
C ARG A 25 -8.65 -13.32 -16.97
N THR A 26 -7.90 -14.13 -16.27
CA THR A 26 -6.50 -14.40 -16.63
C THR A 26 -6.36 -15.06 -18.00
N ALA A 27 -7.38 -15.81 -18.44
CA ALA A 27 -7.45 -16.33 -19.81
C ALA A 27 -7.46 -15.22 -20.89
N GLU A 28 -8.08 -14.06 -20.61
CA GLU A 28 -8.07 -12.93 -21.54
C GLU A 28 -6.67 -12.29 -21.62
N ILE A 29 -5.99 -12.22 -20.48
CA ILE A 29 -4.60 -11.73 -20.44
C ILE A 29 -3.71 -12.68 -21.25
N ALA A 30 -3.82 -14.00 -21.02
CA ALA A 30 -3.05 -15.00 -21.73
C ALA A 30 -3.31 -14.96 -23.25
N ARG A 31 -4.57 -14.76 -23.67
CA ARG A 31 -4.94 -14.64 -25.09
C ARG A 31 -4.22 -13.48 -25.78
N VAL A 32 -4.09 -12.33 -25.11
CA VAL A 32 -3.43 -11.13 -25.67
C VAL A 32 -1.91 -11.25 -25.66
N TRP A 33 -1.36 -11.81 -24.61
CA TRP A 33 0.09 -11.92 -24.40
C TRP A 33 0.69 -13.26 -24.87
N HIS A 34 -0.10 -14.07 -25.58
CA HIS A 34 0.34 -15.38 -26.08
C HIS A 34 0.97 -16.28 -25.01
N GLY A 35 0.55 -16.13 -23.75
CA GLY A 35 1.01 -16.94 -22.62
C GLY A 35 0.25 -18.25 -22.53
N GLU A 36 0.95 -19.33 -22.16
CA GLU A 36 0.30 -20.56 -21.78
C GLU A 36 -0.32 -20.41 -20.40
N GLY A 37 -1.63 -20.40 -20.35
CA GLY A 37 -2.44 -20.57 -19.16
C GLY A 37 -2.09 -19.62 -18.00
N ALA A 38 -3.06 -18.99 -17.48
CA ALA A 38 -2.93 -18.29 -16.21
C ALA A 38 -2.75 -19.33 -15.12
N GLY A 39 -1.71 -19.25 -14.35
CA GLY A 39 -1.48 -20.11 -13.19
C GLY A 39 -2.74 -20.31 -12.31
N PRO A 40 -2.67 -20.61 -11.05
CA PRO A 40 -3.82 -20.94 -10.21
C PRO A 40 -4.86 -19.82 -10.05
N VAL A 41 -4.50 -18.59 -10.42
CA VAL A 41 -5.36 -17.39 -10.33
C VAL A 41 -6.26 -17.32 -11.56
N LYS A 42 -7.57 -17.33 -11.34
CA LYS A 42 -8.57 -17.28 -12.43
C LYS A 42 -8.91 -15.86 -12.88
N GLU A 43 -8.87 -14.92 -11.97
CA GLU A 43 -9.23 -13.52 -12.20
C GLU A 43 -8.26 -12.59 -11.48
N LYS A 44 -8.01 -11.43 -12.06
CA LYS A 44 -7.23 -10.33 -11.47
C LYS A 44 -8.13 -9.13 -11.27
N SER A 45 -8.02 -8.46 -10.11
CA SER A 45 -8.67 -7.16 -9.91
C SER A 45 -8.00 -6.09 -10.77
N VAL A 46 -8.80 -5.15 -11.26
CA VAL A 46 -8.35 -4.06 -12.11
C VAL A 46 -8.88 -2.75 -11.53
N PRO A 47 -8.03 -1.75 -11.31
CA PRO A 47 -8.45 -0.43 -10.88
C PRO A 47 -9.44 0.20 -11.86
N GLY A 48 -10.38 0.99 -11.35
CA GLY A 48 -11.19 1.90 -12.14
C GLY A 48 -10.36 3.09 -12.65
N LEU A 49 -10.97 3.91 -13.49
CA LEU A 49 -10.30 5.11 -14.02
C LEU A 49 -10.03 6.18 -12.94
N ASP A 50 -10.74 6.10 -11.84
CA ASP A 50 -10.66 6.97 -10.67
C ASP A 50 -9.86 6.34 -9.51
N GLU A 51 -9.25 5.18 -9.73
CA GLU A 51 -8.49 4.44 -8.73
C GLU A 51 -7.01 4.39 -9.09
N ASP A 52 -6.16 4.78 -8.15
CA ASP A 52 -4.71 4.74 -8.23
C ASP A 52 -4.08 4.28 -6.90
N THR A 53 -2.76 4.24 -6.84
CA THR A 53 -2.04 3.86 -5.62
C THR A 53 -2.44 4.73 -4.42
N ILE A 54 -2.68 6.03 -4.62
CA ILE A 54 -3.04 6.95 -3.54
C ILE A 54 -4.44 6.65 -3.02
N THR A 55 -5.42 6.62 -3.89
CA THR A 55 -6.83 6.40 -3.53
C THR A 55 -7.04 5.04 -2.89
N MET A 56 -6.41 4.00 -3.43
CA MET A 56 -6.45 2.65 -2.85
C MET A 56 -5.77 2.59 -1.47
N SER A 57 -4.64 3.30 -1.30
CA SER A 57 -3.93 3.38 -0.01
C SER A 57 -4.75 4.11 1.05
N ILE A 58 -5.48 5.18 0.67
CA ILE A 58 -6.36 5.91 1.58
C ILE A 58 -7.45 4.98 2.12
N GLU A 59 -8.12 4.22 1.26
CA GLU A 59 -9.18 3.32 1.70
C GLU A 59 -8.64 2.15 2.55
N ALA A 60 -7.52 1.54 2.13
CA ALA A 60 -6.88 0.49 2.92
C ALA A 60 -6.43 1.00 4.30
N GLY A 61 -5.84 2.20 4.34
CA GLY A 61 -5.39 2.83 5.58
C GLY A 61 -6.54 3.23 6.50
N ARG A 62 -7.64 3.77 5.99
CA ARG A 62 -8.85 4.04 6.78
C ARG A 62 -9.39 2.78 7.43
N ASN A 63 -9.42 1.67 6.68
CA ASN A 63 -9.82 0.38 7.22
C ASN A 63 -8.87 -0.09 8.33
N ALA A 64 -7.56 0.11 8.17
CA ALA A 64 -6.56 -0.24 9.19
C ALA A 64 -6.73 0.61 10.46
N LEU A 65 -6.86 1.92 10.32
CA LEU A 65 -7.06 2.86 11.43
C LEU A 65 -8.34 2.54 12.22
N SER A 66 -9.43 2.28 11.50
CA SER A 66 -10.71 1.90 12.12
C SER A 66 -10.61 0.62 12.95
N ARG A 67 -9.88 -0.39 12.45
CA ARG A 67 -9.66 -1.64 13.19
C ARG A 67 -8.70 -1.46 14.37
N ALA A 68 -7.66 -0.66 14.20
CA ALA A 68 -6.72 -0.34 15.26
C ALA A 68 -7.34 0.51 16.37
N LYS A 69 -8.42 1.26 16.07
CA LYS A 69 -9.08 2.21 16.99
C LYS A 69 -8.11 3.23 17.56
N ILE A 70 -7.19 3.72 16.74
CA ILE A 70 -6.22 4.74 17.12
C ILE A 70 -6.62 6.09 16.49
N ASP A 71 -6.21 7.16 17.16
CA ASP A 71 -6.31 8.51 16.59
C ASP A 71 -5.25 8.67 15.49
N PRO A 72 -5.64 9.03 14.25
CA PRO A 72 -4.69 9.30 13.17
C PRO A 72 -3.61 10.32 13.55
N ALA A 73 -3.91 11.30 14.41
CA ALA A 73 -2.94 12.28 14.89
C ALA A 73 -1.77 11.66 15.69
N SER A 74 -1.92 10.42 16.16
CA SER A 74 -0.85 9.68 16.84
C SER A 74 0.16 9.05 15.89
N LEU A 75 -0.12 9.00 14.59
CA LEU A 75 0.80 8.46 13.59
C LEU A 75 2.08 9.30 13.52
N ARG A 76 3.22 8.63 13.38
CA ARG A 76 4.54 9.26 13.24
C ARG A 76 5.16 9.05 11.87
N ALA A 77 4.64 8.10 11.12
CA ALA A 77 5.10 7.84 9.76
C ALA A 77 3.94 7.33 8.89
N VAL A 78 3.96 7.72 7.61
CA VAL A 78 3.12 7.16 6.55
C VAL A 78 4.04 6.87 5.36
N TRP A 79 4.21 5.60 5.06
CA TRP A 79 5.08 5.12 3.99
C TRP A 79 4.29 4.30 3.00
N ILE A 80 4.46 4.62 1.72
CA ILE A 80 3.77 3.93 0.63
C ILE A 80 4.81 3.19 -0.22
N GLY A 81 4.64 1.89 -0.36
CA GLY A 81 5.45 1.07 -1.28
C GLY A 81 4.66 0.78 -2.55
N SER A 82 5.16 1.19 -3.70
CA SER A 82 4.54 0.93 -5.00
C SER A 82 5.51 1.24 -6.12
N GLU A 83 5.31 0.61 -7.28
CA GLU A 83 5.99 0.95 -8.55
C GLU A 83 5.05 1.78 -9.47
N SER A 84 3.88 2.18 -8.98
CA SER A 84 2.83 2.83 -9.77
C SER A 84 2.32 4.11 -9.10
N HIS A 85 3.25 4.92 -8.59
CA HIS A 85 2.90 6.22 -8.04
C HIS A 85 2.40 7.17 -9.13
N PRO A 86 1.31 7.93 -8.91
CA PRO A 86 0.77 8.82 -9.94
C PRO A 86 1.62 10.08 -10.17
N TYR A 87 2.52 10.42 -9.23
CA TYR A 87 3.37 11.60 -9.32
C TYR A 87 4.85 11.23 -9.25
N ALA A 88 5.66 11.81 -10.13
CA ALA A 88 7.09 11.53 -10.20
C ALA A 88 7.89 12.15 -9.04
N VAL A 89 7.40 13.24 -8.43
CA VAL A 89 8.16 14.01 -7.43
C VAL A 89 7.42 14.15 -6.11
N LYS A 90 6.10 14.37 -6.17
CA LYS A 90 5.30 14.53 -4.95
C LYS A 90 5.05 13.17 -4.28
N PRO A 91 5.52 12.94 -3.05
CA PRO A 91 5.32 11.66 -2.39
C PRO A 91 3.85 11.35 -2.15
N SER A 92 3.42 10.15 -2.52
CA SER A 92 2.06 9.65 -2.26
C SER A 92 1.77 9.60 -0.77
N GLY A 93 2.78 9.27 0.04
CA GLY A 93 2.69 9.22 1.49
C GLY A 93 2.23 10.54 2.11
N THR A 94 2.59 11.69 1.55
CA THR A 94 2.13 13.00 2.04
C THR A 94 0.65 13.23 1.79
N ILE A 95 0.15 12.81 0.64
CA ILE A 95 -1.28 12.94 0.29
C ILE A 95 -2.12 12.00 1.15
N VAL A 96 -1.65 10.78 1.34
CA VAL A 96 -2.33 9.79 2.20
C VAL A 96 -2.37 10.26 3.65
N ALA A 97 -1.27 10.82 4.17
CA ALA A 97 -1.20 11.39 5.52
C ALA A 97 -2.21 12.53 5.70
N GLU A 98 -2.29 13.44 4.73
CA GLU A 98 -3.27 14.54 4.75
C GLU A 98 -4.69 14.01 4.75
N ALA A 99 -5.00 13.00 3.93
CA ALA A 99 -6.32 12.37 3.87
C ALA A 99 -6.73 11.67 5.18
N PHE A 100 -5.78 11.31 6.04
CA PHE A 100 -6.03 10.76 7.37
C PHE A 100 -6.19 11.84 8.45
N GLY A 101 -5.85 13.08 8.13
CA GLY A 101 -5.82 14.18 9.11
C GLY A 101 -4.61 14.09 10.06
N VAL A 102 -3.51 13.49 9.62
CA VAL A 102 -2.25 13.45 10.37
C VAL A 102 -1.60 14.83 10.30
N GLY A 103 -1.17 15.34 11.43
CA GLY A 103 -0.49 16.65 11.48
C GLY A 103 0.85 16.67 10.74
N ASN A 104 1.44 17.85 10.60
CA ASN A 104 2.65 18.08 9.79
C ASN A 104 3.95 17.49 10.39
N SER A 105 3.93 16.99 11.62
CA SER A 105 5.11 16.44 12.31
C SER A 105 5.23 14.94 12.14
N ILE A 106 5.34 14.49 10.89
CA ILE A 106 5.45 13.07 10.52
C ILE A 106 6.56 12.83 9.51
N SER A 107 7.00 11.58 9.40
CA SER A 107 7.80 11.09 8.28
C SER A 107 6.87 10.55 7.20
N ALA A 108 6.87 11.14 6.01
CA ALA A 108 6.12 10.65 4.86
C ALA A 108 7.07 10.38 3.70
N ALA A 109 7.00 9.18 3.12
CA ALA A 109 7.88 8.77 2.04
C ALA A 109 7.23 7.72 1.13
N ASP A 110 7.74 7.63 -0.09
CA ASP A 110 7.44 6.58 -1.04
C ASP A 110 8.64 5.66 -1.22
N PHE A 111 8.38 4.39 -1.45
CA PHE A 111 9.39 3.37 -1.70
C PHE A 111 9.10 2.71 -3.05
N GLU A 112 10.09 2.75 -3.94
CA GLU A 112 9.99 2.25 -5.32
C GLU A 112 11.11 1.22 -5.59
N PHE A 113 11.15 0.15 -4.80
CA PHE A 113 12.21 -0.86 -4.84
C PHE A 113 11.68 -2.24 -5.25
N ALA A 114 10.69 -2.30 -6.12
CA ALA A 114 9.98 -3.52 -6.49
C ALA A 114 9.51 -4.30 -5.25
N CYS A 115 9.62 -5.62 -5.23
CA CYS A 115 9.22 -6.42 -4.07
C CYS A 115 9.89 -6.00 -2.74
N LYS A 116 11.08 -5.38 -2.81
CA LYS A 116 11.81 -4.88 -1.64
C LYS A 116 11.14 -3.65 -1.01
N ALA A 117 10.33 -2.90 -1.75
CA ALA A 117 9.58 -1.77 -1.18
C ALA A 117 8.70 -2.24 -0.03
N GLU A 118 8.06 -3.38 -0.17
CA GLU A 118 7.22 -3.99 0.86
C GLU A 118 8.05 -4.53 2.03
N ILE A 119 9.13 -5.25 1.74
CA ILE A 119 10.02 -5.83 2.76
C ILE A 119 10.74 -4.73 3.53
N GLY A 120 11.28 -3.72 2.85
CA GLY A 120 11.98 -2.60 3.47
C GLY A 120 11.10 -1.82 4.43
N ARG A 121 9.85 -1.60 4.07
CA ARG A 121 8.85 -0.95 4.90
C ARG A 121 8.53 -1.75 6.19
N ALA A 122 8.61 -3.06 6.13
CA ALA A 122 8.32 -3.93 7.27
C ALA A 122 9.46 -3.98 8.32
N HIS A 123 10.65 -3.47 8.00
CA HIS A 123 11.85 -3.57 8.84
C HIS A 123 12.20 -2.29 9.61
N VAL A 124 11.37 -1.27 9.56
CA VAL A 124 11.65 0.05 10.19
C VAL A 124 10.94 0.22 11.52
#